data_0d90dfab5a1b661a3e3c8dfce725d276
#
_entry.id   0d90dfab5a1b661a3e3c8dfce725d276
#
_cell.length_a   1.000
_cell.length_b   1.000
_cell.length_c   1.000
_cell.angle_alpha   90.00
_cell.angle_beta   90.00
_cell.angle_gamma   90.00
#
_symmetry.space_group_name_H-M   'P 1'
#
loop_
_entity.id
_entity.type
_entity.pdbx_description
1 polymer ?
#
loop_
_entity_poly.entity_id
_entity_poly.type
_entity_poly.pdbx_seq_one_letter_code
_entity_poly.pdbx_strand_id
1 'polypeptide(L)'
;MLLASSLAALVIGPLLFQLSRVGSRTLGFLEGFTFITIAGLLGLSILPQAIGSGGALAWLFATLGLIFPTALERLFHHLARQVHLLILLIGVAGLVTHAAIDGVALAMAGFEGPDNIEGWLHLGRENTSESLAFAVVLHRFPLGLAVWYLLAPNLGTRAALAVLGALSAGTVIGFLLGPDLMPTAQGAGIAWFQAFVAGSILHIIIYEPGHHQHGIADESRSLEKWPDRVGLICGLVLLYVYL
;
A
#
# COMPACT_ATOMS: atom_id res chain seq x y z
N MET A 1 4.08 11.28 18.84
CA MET A 1 2.70 11.30 18.34
C MET A 1 2.59 10.67 16.96
N LEU A 2 3.44 11.00 15.99
CA LEU A 2 3.39 10.52 14.59
C LEU A 2 3.37 8.98 14.44
N LEU A 3 4.21 8.26 15.18
CA LEU A 3 4.21 6.79 15.17
C LEU A 3 2.83 6.22 15.58
N ALA A 4 2.28 6.73 16.68
CA ALA A 4 0.99 6.23 17.19
C ALA A 4 -0.15 6.52 16.20
N SER A 5 -0.19 7.69 15.56
CA SER A 5 -1.18 8.03 14.54
C SER A 5 -1.04 7.15 13.28
N SER A 6 0.20 6.85 12.86
CA SER A 6 0.47 5.94 11.75
C SER A 6 -0.02 4.52 12.02
N LEU A 7 0.26 3.98 13.21
CA LEU A 7 -0.22 2.66 13.61
C LEU A 7 -1.75 2.62 13.77
N ALA A 8 -2.35 3.67 14.34
CA ALA A 8 -3.79 3.80 14.45
C ALA A 8 -4.46 3.84 13.06
N ALA A 9 -3.92 4.63 12.12
CA ALA A 9 -4.43 4.71 10.75
C ALA A 9 -4.42 3.34 10.05
N LEU A 10 -3.36 2.54 10.24
CA LEU A 10 -3.26 1.19 9.69
C LEU A 10 -4.37 0.26 10.19
N VAL A 11 -4.81 0.39 11.44
CA VAL A 11 -5.83 -0.47 12.08
C VAL A 11 -7.25 0.03 11.81
N ILE A 12 -7.44 1.33 11.63
CA ILE A 12 -8.75 1.94 11.38
C ILE A 12 -9.39 1.37 10.09
N GLY A 13 -8.62 1.15 9.02
CA GLY A 13 -9.12 0.59 7.77
C GLY A 13 -9.84 -0.75 7.97
N PRO A 14 -9.19 -1.78 8.52
CA PRO A 14 -9.80 -3.06 8.86
C PRO A 14 -11.01 -2.96 9.80
N LEU A 15 -10.95 -2.09 10.80
CA LEU A 15 -12.05 -1.88 11.73
C LEU A 15 -13.29 -1.33 11.02
N LEU A 16 -13.12 -0.34 10.17
CA LEU A 16 -14.21 0.20 9.36
C LEU A 16 -14.79 -0.84 8.41
N PHE A 17 -13.95 -1.68 7.81
CA PHE A 17 -14.41 -2.78 6.99
C PHE A 17 -15.26 -3.79 7.77
N GLN A 18 -14.86 -4.14 9.00
CA GLN A 18 -15.63 -5.07 9.85
C GLN A 18 -16.94 -4.45 10.35
N LEU A 19 -16.93 -3.18 10.72
CA LEU A 19 -18.13 -2.44 11.15
C LEU A 19 -19.11 -2.22 10.00
N SER A 20 -18.57 -2.08 8.78
CA SER A 20 -19.35 -1.94 7.56
C SER A 20 -19.90 -3.27 7.04
N ARG A 21 -20.26 -4.27 7.83
CA ARG A 21 -21.00 -5.49 7.39
C ARG A 21 -22.26 -5.17 6.55
N VAL A 22 -22.12 -4.23 5.68
CA VAL A 22 -23.07 -3.39 5.03
C VAL A 22 -23.14 -3.78 3.56
N GLY A 23 -24.30 -3.64 3.00
CA GLY A 23 -24.70 -4.10 1.69
C GLY A 23 -23.77 -3.72 0.54
N SER A 24 -24.09 -4.22 -0.63
CA SER A 24 -23.33 -4.12 -1.90
C SER A 24 -22.77 -2.73 -2.24
N ARG A 25 -23.40 -1.66 -1.78
CA ARG A 25 -22.99 -0.26 -2.05
C ARG A 25 -21.69 0.14 -1.36
N THR A 26 -21.56 -0.20 -0.06
CA THR A 26 -20.35 0.11 0.71
C THR A 26 -19.17 -0.72 0.20
N LEU A 27 -19.43 -1.97 -0.18
CA LEU A 27 -18.40 -2.84 -0.76
C LEU A 27 -17.89 -2.25 -2.07
N GLY A 28 -18.76 -1.84 -3.01
CA GLY A 28 -18.35 -1.20 -4.26
C GLY A 28 -17.54 0.08 -4.03
N PHE A 29 -17.98 0.94 -3.08
CA PHE A 29 -17.21 2.12 -2.70
C PHE A 29 -15.78 1.75 -2.23
N LEU A 30 -15.66 0.77 -1.31
CA LEU A 30 -14.36 0.34 -0.78
C LEU A 30 -13.48 -0.29 -1.86
N GLU A 31 -14.04 -1.03 -2.79
CA GLU A 31 -13.34 -1.60 -3.95
C GLU A 31 -12.71 -0.50 -4.81
N GLY A 32 -13.52 0.45 -5.28
CA GLY A 32 -13.05 1.56 -6.10
C GLY A 32 -12.02 2.44 -5.38
N PHE A 33 -12.29 2.77 -4.12
CA PHE A 33 -11.40 3.56 -3.27
C PHE A 33 -10.04 2.87 -3.09
N THR A 34 -10.05 1.58 -2.71
CA THR A 34 -8.83 0.80 -2.45
C THR A 34 -8.02 0.63 -3.72
N PHE A 35 -8.68 0.28 -4.84
CA PHE A 35 -8.03 0.10 -6.13
C PHE A 35 -7.24 1.34 -6.54
N ILE A 36 -7.90 2.49 -6.63
CA ILE A 36 -7.24 3.72 -7.11
C ILE A 36 -6.17 4.23 -6.15
N THR A 37 -6.39 4.04 -4.83
CA THR A 37 -5.45 4.50 -3.81
C THR A 37 -4.17 3.66 -3.84
N ILE A 38 -4.28 2.32 -3.99
CA ILE A 38 -3.09 1.45 -4.10
C ILE A 38 -2.38 1.71 -5.42
N ALA A 39 -3.11 1.73 -6.55
CA ALA A 39 -2.50 1.97 -7.86
C ALA A 39 -1.80 3.34 -7.91
N GLY A 40 -2.43 4.36 -7.34
CA GLY A 40 -1.86 5.70 -7.23
C GLY A 40 -0.64 5.75 -6.31
N LEU A 41 -0.70 5.12 -5.15
CA LEU A 41 0.44 5.06 -4.23
C LEU A 41 1.64 4.36 -4.88
N LEU A 42 1.40 3.22 -5.54
CA LEU A 42 2.46 2.50 -6.26
C LEU A 42 3.03 3.31 -7.42
N GLY A 43 2.16 3.89 -8.26
CA GLY A 43 2.56 4.58 -9.49
C GLY A 43 3.10 5.99 -9.27
N LEU A 44 2.59 6.73 -8.30
CA LEU A 44 2.89 8.14 -8.10
C LEU A 44 3.84 8.41 -6.91
N SER A 45 3.98 7.47 -5.98
CA SER A 45 4.84 7.63 -4.81
C SER A 45 5.98 6.61 -4.80
N ILE A 46 5.68 5.31 -4.66
CA ILE A 46 6.69 4.27 -4.45
C ILE A 46 7.59 4.10 -5.68
N LEU A 47 7.00 3.98 -6.85
CA LEU A 47 7.76 3.73 -8.08
C LEU A 47 8.66 4.92 -8.49
N PRO A 48 8.19 6.19 -8.49
CA PRO A 48 9.06 7.34 -8.75
C PRO A 48 10.20 7.47 -7.73
N GLN A 49 9.93 7.24 -6.45
CA GLN A 49 10.97 7.25 -5.41
C GLN A 49 12.01 6.15 -5.65
N ALA A 50 11.56 4.93 -5.94
CA ALA A 50 12.47 3.81 -6.26
C ALA A 50 13.30 4.08 -7.52
N ILE A 51 12.74 4.72 -8.54
CA ILE A 51 13.46 5.12 -9.75
C ILE A 51 14.46 6.22 -9.45
N GLY A 52 14.09 7.23 -8.64
CA GLY A 52 14.97 8.31 -8.23
C GLY A 52 16.23 7.80 -7.50
N SER A 53 16.06 6.83 -6.59
CA SER A 53 17.16 6.26 -5.80
C SER A 53 17.91 5.12 -6.52
N GLY A 54 17.22 4.33 -7.35
CA GLY A 54 17.74 3.13 -8.02
C GLY A 54 18.16 3.33 -9.47
N GLY A 55 17.86 4.51 -10.05
CA GLY A 55 18.20 4.86 -11.43
C GLY A 55 17.52 3.97 -12.48
N ALA A 56 18.14 3.84 -13.64
CA ALA A 56 17.60 3.07 -14.77
C ALA A 56 17.31 1.58 -14.45
N LEU A 57 18.07 0.98 -13.53
CA LEU A 57 17.86 -0.40 -13.11
C LEU A 57 16.53 -0.58 -12.35
N ALA A 58 16.03 0.43 -11.66
CA ALA A 58 14.72 0.35 -11.01
C ALA A 58 13.59 0.13 -12.02
N TRP A 59 13.66 0.70 -13.22
CA TRP A 59 12.71 0.41 -14.31
C TRP A 59 12.74 -1.06 -14.72
N LEU A 60 13.95 -1.61 -14.85
CA LEU A 60 14.12 -3.04 -15.17
C LEU A 60 13.48 -3.91 -14.08
N PHE A 61 13.76 -3.63 -12.80
CA PHE A 61 13.20 -4.39 -11.69
C PHE A 61 11.68 -4.23 -11.57
N ALA A 62 11.12 -3.05 -11.82
CA ALA A 62 9.66 -2.83 -11.87
C ALA A 62 9.01 -3.67 -12.97
N THR A 63 9.61 -3.67 -14.18
CA THR A 63 9.13 -4.46 -15.30
C THR A 63 9.24 -5.96 -15.04
N LEU A 64 10.37 -6.41 -14.45
CA LEU A 64 10.53 -7.79 -14.02
C LEU A 64 9.48 -8.18 -12.98
N GLY A 65 9.21 -7.31 -11.99
CA GLY A 65 8.16 -7.52 -11.00
C GLY A 65 6.79 -7.66 -11.63
N LEU A 66 6.47 -6.84 -12.62
CA LEU A 66 5.20 -6.89 -13.33
C LEU A 66 5.00 -8.20 -14.13
N ILE A 67 6.07 -8.73 -14.72
CA ILE A 67 6.02 -9.94 -15.57
C ILE A 67 6.23 -11.21 -14.75
N PHE A 68 6.95 -11.13 -13.65
CA PHE A 68 7.38 -12.27 -12.83
C PHE A 68 6.25 -13.20 -12.39
N PRO A 69 5.12 -12.71 -11.86
CA PRO A 69 4.00 -13.57 -11.47
C PRO A 69 3.49 -14.42 -12.63
N THR A 70 3.20 -13.80 -13.79
CA THR A 70 2.74 -14.53 -14.98
C THR A 70 3.79 -15.53 -15.49
N ALA A 71 5.07 -15.14 -15.52
CA ALA A 71 6.14 -16.02 -15.95
C ALA A 71 6.25 -17.24 -15.02
N LEU A 72 6.13 -17.00 -13.72
CA LEU A 72 6.21 -18.05 -12.70
C LEU A 72 5.02 -19.01 -12.79
N GLU A 73 3.79 -18.49 -12.96
CA GLU A 73 2.58 -19.31 -13.15
C GLU A 73 2.64 -20.17 -14.40
N ARG A 74 3.14 -19.63 -15.51
CA ARG A 74 3.32 -20.38 -16.76
C ARG A 74 4.40 -21.45 -16.65
N LEU A 75 5.51 -21.13 -15.99
CA LEU A 75 6.64 -22.05 -15.84
C LEU A 75 6.31 -23.21 -14.88
N PHE A 76 5.56 -22.94 -13.82
CA PHE A 76 5.23 -23.88 -12.77
C PHE A 76 3.75 -24.25 -12.73
N HIS A 77 3.14 -24.46 -13.89
CA HIS A 77 1.71 -24.76 -14.02
C HIS A 77 1.21 -25.89 -13.09
N HIS A 78 2.08 -26.87 -12.75
CA HIS A 78 1.78 -27.95 -11.82
C HIS A 78 1.89 -27.56 -10.33
N LEU A 79 2.47 -26.40 -10.00
CA LEU A 79 2.74 -25.91 -8.65
C LEU A 79 2.05 -24.56 -8.38
N ALA A 80 0.99 -24.24 -9.11
CA ALA A 80 0.33 -22.92 -9.10
C ALA A 80 0.06 -22.40 -7.68
N ARG A 81 -0.37 -23.25 -6.75
CA ARG A 81 -0.65 -22.85 -5.37
C ARG A 81 0.61 -22.44 -4.59
N GLN A 82 1.73 -23.13 -4.81
CA GLN A 82 3.00 -22.82 -4.12
C GLN A 82 3.62 -21.54 -4.68
N VAL A 83 3.48 -21.35 -5.98
CA VAL A 83 3.91 -20.13 -6.68
C VAL A 83 3.13 -18.91 -6.18
N HIS A 84 1.82 -19.04 -6.03
CA HIS A 84 0.97 -17.97 -5.50
C HIS A 84 1.36 -17.56 -4.08
N LEU A 85 1.66 -18.54 -3.21
CA LEU A 85 2.16 -18.27 -1.86
C LEU A 85 3.53 -17.58 -1.87
N LEU A 86 4.43 -17.96 -2.77
CA LEU A 86 5.75 -17.32 -2.89
C LEU A 86 5.62 -15.86 -3.31
N ILE A 87 4.79 -15.57 -4.32
CA ILE A 87 4.52 -14.21 -4.79
C ILE A 87 3.93 -13.37 -3.65
N LEU A 88 2.98 -13.93 -2.90
CA LEU A 88 2.39 -13.27 -1.75
C LEU A 88 3.43 -12.96 -0.66
N LEU A 89 4.30 -13.92 -0.34
CA LEU A 89 5.38 -13.72 0.65
C LEU A 89 6.36 -12.62 0.22
N ILE A 90 6.73 -12.58 -1.07
CA ILE A 90 7.58 -11.51 -1.63
C ILE A 90 6.86 -10.15 -1.52
N GLY A 91 5.57 -10.12 -1.84
CA GLY A 91 4.75 -8.91 -1.70
C GLY A 91 4.68 -8.42 -0.25
N VAL A 92 4.43 -9.33 0.70
CA VAL A 92 4.42 -9.01 2.14
C VAL A 92 5.78 -8.53 2.61
N ALA A 93 6.87 -9.19 2.22
CA ALA A 93 8.23 -8.77 2.56
C ALA A 93 8.54 -7.36 2.04
N GLY A 94 8.11 -7.05 0.81
CA GLY A 94 8.24 -5.71 0.24
C GLY A 94 7.44 -4.66 0.99
N LEU A 95 6.20 -4.97 1.35
CA LEU A 95 5.35 -4.08 2.16
C LEU A 95 5.94 -3.85 3.56
N VAL A 96 6.50 -4.88 4.20
CA VAL A 96 7.17 -4.75 5.51
C VAL A 96 8.42 -3.89 5.39
N THR A 97 9.21 -4.08 4.33
CA THR A 97 10.39 -3.24 4.05
C THR A 97 9.98 -1.79 3.83
N HIS A 98 8.93 -1.55 3.03
CA HIS A 98 8.37 -0.21 2.84
C HIS A 98 7.88 0.38 4.17
N ALA A 99 7.20 -0.41 4.98
CA ALA A 99 6.75 0.00 6.31
C ALA A 99 7.92 0.38 7.24
N ALA A 100 9.05 -0.30 7.15
CA ALA A 100 10.25 0.07 7.91
C ALA A 100 10.84 1.42 7.42
N ILE A 101 10.86 1.66 6.11
CA ILE A 101 11.31 2.94 5.55
C ILE A 101 10.40 4.09 5.97
N ASP A 102 9.09 3.88 5.98
CA ASP A 102 8.14 4.85 6.52
C ASP A 102 8.41 5.14 8.01
N GLY A 103 8.78 4.11 8.78
CA GLY A 103 9.20 4.26 10.16
C GLY A 103 10.43 5.16 10.30
N VAL A 104 11.45 4.97 9.45
CA VAL A 104 12.63 5.84 9.38
C VAL A 104 12.22 7.27 9.06
N ALA A 105 11.34 7.49 8.07
CA ALA A 105 10.86 8.80 7.69
C ALA A 105 10.11 9.50 8.85
N LEU A 106 9.26 8.75 9.58
CA LEU A 106 8.56 9.27 10.77
C LEU A 106 9.52 9.65 11.90
N ALA A 107 10.62 8.89 12.09
CA ALA A 107 11.64 9.21 13.07
C ALA A 107 12.33 10.54 12.73
N MET A 108 12.74 10.71 11.47
CA MET A 108 13.39 11.94 11.01
C MET A 108 12.49 13.16 11.19
N ALA A 109 11.22 13.08 10.80
CA ALA A 109 10.26 14.14 11.02
C ALA A 109 10.03 14.49 12.50
N GLY A 110 10.19 13.53 13.41
CA GLY A 110 10.06 13.72 14.85
C GLY A 110 11.26 14.45 15.49
N PHE A 111 12.44 14.43 14.85
CA PHE A 111 13.65 15.09 15.36
C PHE A 111 13.70 16.58 15.04
N GLU A 112 12.97 17.05 14.02
CA GLU A 112 12.97 18.47 13.63
C GLU A 112 12.11 19.37 14.55
N GLY A 113 11.46 18.80 15.58
CA GLY A 113 10.75 19.49 16.66
C GLY A 113 9.35 19.99 16.29
N PRO A 114 8.43 20.08 17.28
CA PRO A 114 7.05 20.49 17.05
C PRO A 114 6.89 22.00 17.13
N ASP A 115 7.70 22.80 16.45
CA ASP A 115 7.69 24.23 16.67
C ASP A 115 6.48 24.99 16.10
N ASN A 116 5.60 24.36 15.30
CA ASN A 116 4.39 25.03 14.86
C ASN A 116 3.22 24.08 14.54
N ILE A 117 2.21 24.06 15.41
CA ILE A 117 0.86 23.54 15.11
C ILE A 117 0.26 24.25 13.88
N GLU A 118 0.69 25.45 13.58
CA GLU A 118 0.27 26.21 12.39
C GLU A 118 0.76 25.60 11.07
N GLY A 119 1.88 24.86 11.06
CA GLY A 119 2.37 24.15 9.87
C GLY A 119 1.44 23.08 9.34
N TRP A 120 0.58 22.50 10.19
CA TRP A 120 -0.40 21.49 9.79
C TRP A 120 -1.52 22.02 8.88
N LEU A 121 -1.77 23.33 8.91
CA LEU A 121 -2.82 23.97 8.11
C LEU A 121 -2.28 24.60 6.82
N HIS A 122 -0.98 24.80 6.73
CA HIS A 122 -0.35 25.27 5.51
C HIS A 122 0.06 24.08 4.63
N LEU A 123 -0.85 23.62 3.80
CA LEU A 123 -0.64 22.65 2.69
C LEU A 123 0.35 23.19 1.62
N GLY A 124 1.30 24.02 2.01
CA GLY A 124 2.19 24.74 1.13
C GLY A 124 3.66 24.59 1.48
N ARG A 125 4.32 23.65 0.83
CA ARG A 125 5.64 23.78 0.18
C ARG A 125 6.93 24.07 0.96
N GLU A 126 6.96 24.36 2.26
CA GLU A 126 8.21 24.79 2.91
C GLU A 126 8.80 23.86 3.98
N ASN A 127 8.03 22.88 4.51
CA ASN A 127 8.55 21.88 5.47
C ASN A 127 8.41 20.46 4.91
N THR A 128 9.42 20.00 4.19
CA THR A 128 9.43 18.70 3.51
C THR A 128 9.29 17.50 4.46
N SER A 129 9.77 17.60 5.70
CA SER A 129 9.72 16.50 6.69
C SER A 129 8.32 16.34 7.32
N GLU A 130 7.63 17.40 7.64
CA GLU A 130 6.28 17.34 8.21
C GLU A 130 5.24 16.87 7.17
N SER A 131 5.34 17.34 5.94
CA SER A 131 4.49 16.90 4.85
C SER A 131 4.70 15.41 4.55
N LEU A 132 5.95 14.92 4.61
CA LEU A 132 6.28 13.51 4.46
C LEU A 132 5.67 12.65 5.58
N ALA A 133 5.77 13.10 6.85
CA ALA A 133 5.19 12.38 7.97
C ALA A 133 3.66 12.32 7.89
N PHE A 134 3.02 13.41 7.51
CA PHE A 134 1.57 13.43 7.28
C PHE A 134 1.17 12.49 6.15
N ALA A 135 1.92 12.50 5.07
CA ALA A 135 1.75 11.62 3.95
C ALA A 135 1.84 10.13 4.37
N VAL A 136 2.85 9.78 5.21
CA VAL A 136 2.98 8.42 5.76
C VAL A 136 1.75 8.03 6.59
N VAL A 137 1.25 8.91 7.44
CA VAL A 137 0.03 8.60 8.24
C VAL A 137 -1.19 8.42 7.34
N LEU A 138 -1.36 9.30 6.35
CA LEU A 138 -2.54 9.30 5.48
C LEU A 138 -2.64 8.03 4.63
N HIS A 139 -1.52 7.58 4.03
CA HIS A 139 -1.57 6.38 3.17
C HIS A 139 -1.67 5.06 3.96
N ARG A 140 -1.42 5.06 5.26
CA ARG A 140 -1.58 3.88 6.12
C ARG A 140 -3.01 3.39 6.22
N PHE A 141 -3.97 4.30 6.18
CA PHE A 141 -5.38 3.94 6.20
C PHE A 141 -5.79 3.07 5.00
N PRO A 142 -5.60 3.51 3.73
CA PRO A 142 -5.91 2.67 2.58
C PRO A 142 -5.05 1.41 2.50
N LEU A 143 -3.79 1.45 2.95
CA LEU A 143 -2.94 0.27 3.01
C LEU A 143 -3.51 -0.79 3.96
N GLY A 144 -3.92 -0.41 5.17
CA GLY A 144 -4.55 -1.32 6.13
C GLY A 144 -5.86 -1.92 5.60
N LEU A 145 -6.68 -1.09 4.95
CA LEU A 145 -7.91 -1.53 4.30
C LEU A 145 -7.64 -2.53 3.18
N ALA A 146 -6.63 -2.25 2.34
CA ALA A 146 -6.23 -3.12 1.24
C ALA A 146 -5.73 -4.49 1.71
N VAL A 147 -4.82 -4.50 2.70
CA VAL A 147 -4.32 -5.74 3.29
C VAL A 147 -5.48 -6.58 3.83
N TRP A 148 -6.42 -5.95 4.52
CA TRP A 148 -7.59 -6.66 5.04
C TRP A 148 -8.48 -7.20 3.94
N TYR A 149 -8.82 -6.36 2.96
CA TYR A 149 -9.71 -6.70 1.85
C TYR A 149 -9.15 -7.84 1.00
N LEU A 150 -7.84 -7.83 0.71
CA LEU A 150 -7.21 -8.85 -0.12
C LEU A 150 -6.94 -10.17 0.63
N LEU A 151 -6.50 -10.09 1.89
CA LEU A 151 -6.05 -11.28 2.60
C LEU A 151 -7.15 -11.96 3.43
N ALA A 152 -8.03 -11.21 4.09
CA ALA A 152 -8.99 -11.79 5.01
C ALA A 152 -9.99 -12.76 4.34
N PRO A 153 -10.53 -12.48 3.14
CA PRO A 153 -11.41 -13.42 2.43
C PRO A 153 -10.67 -14.66 1.93
N ASN A 154 -9.42 -14.51 1.46
CA ASN A 154 -8.67 -15.56 0.76
C ASN A 154 -7.86 -16.46 1.70
N LEU A 155 -7.24 -15.88 2.73
CA LEU A 155 -6.31 -16.56 3.65
C LEU A 155 -6.78 -16.57 5.11
N GLY A 156 -7.92 -15.94 5.37
CA GLY A 156 -8.51 -15.82 6.70
C GLY A 156 -7.98 -14.64 7.52
N THR A 157 -8.75 -14.30 8.56
CA THR A 157 -8.49 -13.13 9.43
C THR A 157 -7.16 -13.22 10.16
N ARG A 158 -6.70 -14.44 10.51
CA ARG A 158 -5.40 -14.63 11.19
C ARG A 158 -4.23 -14.21 10.30
N ALA A 159 -4.27 -14.56 9.02
CA ALA A 159 -3.24 -14.17 8.07
C ALA A 159 -3.22 -12.66 7.86
N ALA A 160 -4.38 -12.03 7.69
CA ALA A 160 -4.50 -10.58 7.58
C ALA A 160 -3.95 -9.86 8.81
N LEU A 161 -4.30 -10.32 10.02
CA LEU A 161 -3.78 -9.77 11.28
C LEU A 161 -2.25 -9.98 11.41
N ALA A 162 -1.72 -11.12 10.99
CA ALA A 162 -0.29 -11.38 11.02
C ALA A 162 0.47 -10.41 10.10
N VAL A 163 -0.05 -10.13 8.90
CA VAL A 163 0.55 -9.16 7.98
C VAL A 163 0.46 -7.74 8.53
N LEU A 164 -0.70 -7.32 9.07
CA LEU A 164 -0.84 -6.01 9.71
C LEU A 164 0.11 -5.86 10.91
N GLY A 165 0.28 -6.93 11.70
CA GLY A 165 1.25 -6.99 12.79
C GLY A 165 2.69 -6.86 12.30
N ALA A 166 3.04 -7.54 11.21
CA ALA A 166 4.37 -7.44 10.59
C ALA A 166 4.65 -6.04 10.03
N LEU A 167 3.66 -5.40 9.40
CA LEU A 167 3.76 -4.00 8.94
C LEU A 167 3.95 -3.05 10.12
N SER A 168 3.17 -3.23 11.19
CA SER A 168 3.32 -2.43 12.42
C SER A 168 4.70 -2.61 13.04
N ALA A 169 5.18 -3.85 13.14
CA ALA A 169 6.51 -4.15 13.66
C ALA A 169 7.61 -3.53 12.79
N GLY A 170 7.50 -3.65 11.45
CA GLY A 170 8.41 -2.99 10.50
C GLY A 170 8.47 -1.48 10.72
N THR A 171 7.32 -0.83 10.86
CA THR A 171 7.26 0.62 11.14
C THR A 171 7.93 0.98 12.48
N VAL A 172 7.65 0.22 13.53
CA VAL A 172 8.25 0.45 14.86
C VAL A 172 9.77 0.26 14.81
N ILE A 173 10.23 -0.82 14.18
CA ILE A 173 11.67 -1.10 14.01
C ILE A 173 12.33 0.03 13.23
N GLY A 174 11.75 0.42 12.10
CA GLY A 174 12.26 1.53 11.29
C GLY A 174 12.30 2.85 12.06
N PHE A 175 11.27 3.14 12.87
CA PHE A 175 11.23 4.33 13.71
C PHE A 175 12.31 4.33 14.81
N LEU A 176 12.50 3.19 15.49
CA LEU A 176 13.48 3.07 16.58
C LEU A 176 14.92 3.08 16.09
N LEU A 177 15.17 2.48 14.91
CA LEU A 177 16.51 2.38 14.31
C LEU A 177 16.73 3.41 13.19
N GLY A 178 15.84 4.40 13.07
CA GLY A 178 15.82 5.37 11.97
C GLY A 178 17.18 5.98 11.63
N PRO A 179 17.91 6.57 12.60
CA PRO A 179 19.21 7.18 12.33
C PRO A 179 20.25 6.19 11.75
N ASP A 180 20.26 4.97 12.25
CA ASP A 180 21.22 3.93 11.84
C ASP A 180 20.85 3.30 10.50
N LEU A 181 19.55 3.22 10.20
CA LEU A 181 19.03 2.61 8.97
C LEU A 181 18.96 3.58 7.78
N MET A 182 19.08 4.87 8.00
CA MET A 182 18.92 5.90 6.94
C MET A 182 19.82 5.63 5.72
N PRO A 183 21.13 5.35 5.85
CA PRO A 183 21.99 5.10 4.70
C PRO A 183 21.57 3.84 3.93
N THR A 184 21.09 2.80 4.62
CA THR A 184 20.63 1.56 4.03
C THR A 184 19.29 1.75 3.32
N ALA A 185 18.36 2.49 3.94
CA ALA A 185 17.03 2.77 3.40
C ALA A 185 17.09 3.55 2.07
N GLN A 186 18.13 4.38 1.87
CA GLN A 186 18.36 5.12 0.63
C GLN A 186 19.24 4.35 -0.37
N GLY A 187 19.67 3.15 -0.06
CA GLY A 187 20.54 2.34 -0.91
C GLY A 187 19.84 1.88 -2.19
N ALA A 188 20.56 1.87 -3.31
CA ALA A 188 20.04 1.44 -4.62
C ALA A 188 19.47 0.01 -4.58
N GLY A 189 20.01 -0.91 -3.78
CA GLY A 189 19.50 -2.27 -3.64
C GLY A 189 18.08 -2.32 -3.06
N ILE A 190 17.79 -1.49 -2.07
CA ILE A 190 16.42 -1.35 -1.52
C ILE A 190 15.49 -0.75 -2.56
N ALA A 191 15.93 0.25 -3.31
CA ALA A 191 15.15 0.87 -4.37
C ALA A 191 14.80 -0.14 -5.48
N TRP A 192 15.71 -0.99 -5.91
CA TRP A 192 15.45 -2.05 -6.89
C TRP A 192 14.46 -3.09 -6.37
N PHE A 193 14.62 -3.50 -5.11
CA PHE A 193 13.69 -4.42 -4.47
C PHE A 193 12.27 -3.81 -4.36
N GLN A 194 12.15 -2.55 -3.96
CA GLN A 194 10.87 -1.84 -3.91
C GLN A 194 10.23 -1.70 -5.30
N ALA A 195 11.02 -1.38 -6.32
CA ALA A 195 10.55 -1.32 -7.70
C ALA A 195 9.99 -2.69 -8.17
N PHE A 196 10.70 -3.78 -7.86
CA PHE A 196 10.25 -5.14 -8.17
C PHE A 196 8.95 -5.49 -7.46
N VAL A 197 8.84 -5.19 -6.16
CA VAL A 197 7.64 -5.45 -5.38
C VAL A 197 6.46 -4.60 -5.88
N ALA A 198 6.70 -3.31 -6.16
CA ALA A 198 5.67 -2.43 -6.72
C ALA A 198 5.12 -2.97 -8.05
N GLY A 199 6.01 -3.45 -8.93
CA GLY A 199 5.60 -4.13 -10.17
C GLY A 199 4.78 -5.38 -9.92
N SER A 200 5.18 -6.22 -8.96
CA SER A 200 4.47 -7.46 -8.62
C SER A 200 3.08 -7.20 -8.03
N ILE A 201 2.95 -6.19 -7.17
CA ILE A 201 1.65 -5.79 -6.62
C ILE A 201 0.76 -5.20 -7.72
N LEU A 202 1.32 -4.38 -8.59
CA LEU A 202 0.60 -3.81 -9.73
C LEU A 202 0.07 -4.92 -10.66
N HIS A 203 0.86 -6.00 -10.87
CA HIS A 203 0.40 -7.18 -11.59
C HIS A 203 -0.86 -7.78 -10.96
N ILE A 204 -0.84 -8.02 -9.64
CA ILE A 204 -1.99 -8.59 -8.92
C ILE A 204 -3.23 -7.70 -9.09
N ILE A 205 -3.07 -6.38 -8.96
CA ILE A 205 -4.18 -5.41 -9.09
C ILE A 205 -4.78 -5.43 -10.50
N ILE A 206 -3.94 -5.58 -11.55
CA ILE A 206 -4.38 -5.52 -12.94
C ILE A 206 -4.94 -6.87 -13.41
N TYR A 207 -4.32 -7.98 -13.02
CA TYR A 207 -4.58 -9.29 -13.61
C TYR A 207 -5.38 -10.24 -12.71
N GLU A 208 -5.52 -9.96 -11.40
CA GLU A 208 -6.33 -10.81 -10.54
C GLU A 208 -7.82 -10.57 -10.79
N PRO A 209 -8.58 -11.59 -11.24
CA PRO A 209 -9.98 -11.42 -11.66
C PRO A 209 -10.96 -11.30 -10.48
N GLY A 210 -10.49 -10.90 -9.30
CA GLY A 210 -11.35 -10.69 -8.12
C GLY A 210 -12.46 -9.66 -8.35
N HIS A 211 -12.27 -8.73 -9.27
CA HIS A 211 -13.29 -7.76 -9.69
C HIS A 211 -14.38 -8.34 -10.61
N HIS A 212 -14.21 -9.58 -11.12
CA HIS A 212 -15.15 -10.19 -12.08
C HIS A 212 -15.77 -11.51 -11.64
N GLN A 213 -15.44 -12.09 -10.48
CA GLN A 213 -16.05 -13.36 -10.02
C GLN A 213 -17.44 -13.21 -9.39
N HIS A 214 -18.09 -12.06 -9.51
CA HIS A 214 -19.54 -11.98 -9.35
C HIS A 214 -20.30 -12.06 -10.68
N GLY A 215 -19.68 -12.64 -11.70
CA GLY A 215 -20.25 -12.84 -13.00
C GLY A 215 -20.84 -14.23 -13.19
N ILE A 216 -21.94 -14.57 -12.52
CA ILE A 216 -22.99 -15.40 -13.11
C ILE A 216 -24.32 -14.78 -12.68
N ALA A 217 -24.98 -14.20 -13.69
CA ALA A 217 -26.40 -13.80 -13.72
C ALA A 217 -26.85 -12.76 -12.66
N ASP A 218 -26.51 -11.50 -12.88
CA ASP A 218 -27.51 -10.49 -12.59
C ASP A 218 -27.34 -9.26 -13.48
N GLU A 219 -28.05 -9.22 -14.60
CA GLU A 219 -28.16 -8.06 -15.50
C GLU A 219 -28.74 -6.83 -14.77
N SER A 220 -29.32 -7.01 -13.57
CA SER A 220 -29.85 -5.96 -12.74
C SER A 220 -28.78 -5.13 -12.02
N ARG A 221 -27.52 -5.63 -11.93
CA ARG A 221 -26.39 -4.92 -11.29
C ARG A 221 -25.72 -3.86 -12.14
N SER A 222 -26.04 -3.77 -13.42
CA SER A 222 -25.44 -2.78 -14.33
C SER A 222 -25.82 -1.32 -14.02
N LEU A 223 -26.89 -1.10 -13.25
CA LEU A 223 -27.41 0.23 -12.89
C LEU A 223 -26.81 0.80 -11.59
N GLU A 224 -26.06 0.02 -10.80
CA GLU A 224 -25.60 0.42 -9.47
C GLU A 224 -24.06 0.52 -9.35
N LYS A 225 -23.36 0.94 -10.42
CA LYS A 225 -21.91 1.19 -10.42
C LYS A 225 -21.50 2.56 -9.83
N TRP A 226 -22.45 3.34 -9.33
CA TRP A 226 -22.13 4.67 -8.78
C TRP A 226 -21.31 4.64 -7.48
N PRO A 227 -21.46 3.65 -6.55
CA PRO A 227 -20.63 3.63 -5.34
C PRO A 227 -19.15 3.40 -5.65
N ASP A 228 -18.86 2.51 -6.60
CA ASP A 228 -17.51 2.25 -7.09
C ASP A 228 -16.88 3.52 -7.68
N ARG A 229 -17.60 4.25 -8.50
CA ARG A 229 -17.16 5.54 -9.06
C ARG A 229 -16.90 6.60 -7.99
N VAL A 230 -17.77 6.67 -6.97
CA VAL A 230 -17.56 7.59 -5.84
C VAL A 230 -16.30 7.17 -5.05
N GLY A 231 -16.08 5.88 -4.83
CA GLY A 231 -14.87 5.36 -4.22
C GLY A 231 -13.61 5.77 -4.99
N LEU A 232 -13.61 5.59 -6.33
CA LEU A 232 -12.52 6.05 -7.20
C LEU A 232 -12.27 7.56 -7.08
N ILE A 233 -13.32 8.38 -7.11
CA ILE A 233 -13.19 9.85 -6.98
C ILE A 233 -12.62 10.22 -5.61
N CYS A 234 -13.11 9.63 -4.53
CA CYS A 234 -12.58 9.88 -3.19
C CYS A 234 -11.11 9.48 -3.07
N GLY A 235 -10.73 8.35 -3.66
CA GLY A 235 -9.34 7.91 -3.69
C GLY A 235 -8.45 8.85 -4.52
N LEU A 236 -8.93 9.35 -5.66
CA LEU A 236 -8.22 10.37 -6.47
C LEU A 236 -8.05 11.69 -5.69
N VAL A 237 -9.09 12.14 -4.99
CA VAL A 237 -9.00 13.34 -4.14
C VAL A 237 -7.96 13.14 -3.04
N LEU A 238 -7.96 11.96 -2.40
CA LEU A 238 -6.97 11.63 -1.39
C LEU A 238 -5.55 11.66 -1.97
N LEU A 239 -5.33 11.07 -3.14
CA LEU A 239 -4.04 11.10 -3.83
C LEU A 239 -3.62 12.52 -4.22
N TYR A 240 -4.56 13.35 -4.69
CA TYR A 240 -4.29 14.75 -5.03
C TYR A 240 -3.88 15.59 -3.82
N VAL A 241 -4.49 15.34 -2.67
CA VAL A 241 -4.12 16.00 -1.41
C VAL A 241 -2.76 15.50 -0.89
N TYR A 242 -2.41 14.25 -1.23
CA TYR A 242 -1.15 13.62 -0.85
C TYR A 242 0.04 14.08 -1.71
N LEU A 243 -0.16 14.31 -3.01
CA LEU A 243 0.87 14.71 -3.98
C LEU A 243 1.06 16.22 -4.03
#